data_f0dc70abad53dbeed1d344e1cbb1088a
#
_entry.id   f0dc70abad53dbeed1d344e1cbb1088a
#
_cell.length_a   1.000
_cell.length_b   1.000
_cell.length_c   1.000
_cell.angle_alpha   90.00
_cell.angle_beta   90.00
_cell.angle_gamma   90.00
#
_symmetry.space_group_name_H-M   'P 1'
#
loop_
_entity.id
_entity.type
_entity.pdbx_description
1 polymer ?
#
loop_
_entity_poly.entity_id
_entity_poly.type
_entity_poly.pdbx_seq_one_letter_code
_entity_poly.pdbx_strand_id
1 'polypeptide(L)'
;DPYNEKFRVNFEDQLDQFISLAKNNLNESTQLLLGPETALLENIWEGKINNSYSIKALRDLQSDFPNLNILIGATTYKLITSIDDRTETSRKMLNYDYFYDIYNSAIFIHDSTDIDVYHKTKLVPGVEKMPFPKLLDPLVKFAVDLGGIAGSLGKDNLNNTFSTSNTVIRPLICYESVYGDLGGGKSNLISI
;
A
#
# COMPACT_ATOMS: atom_id res chain seq x y z
N ASP A 1 19.32 -20.99 -9.97
CA ASP A 1 18.84 -20.06 -11.00
C ASP A 1 18.63 -18.68 -10.34
N PRO A 2 19.50 -17.69 -10.64
CA PRO A 2 19.47 -16.39 -9.95
C PRO A 2 18.15 -15.62 -10.18
N TYR A 3 17.31 -16.01 -11.14
CA TYR A 3 15.98 -15.45 -11.34
C TYR A 3 14.93 -16.02 -10.39
N ASN A 4 15.01 -17.30 -10.05
CA ASN A 4 14.06 -17.94 -9.13
C ASN A 4 14.35 -17.63 -7.67
N GLU A 5 15.60 -17.35 -7.30
CA GLU A 5 15.95 -16.94 -5.93
C GLU A 5 15.59 -15.48 -5.64
N LYS A 6 15.65 -14.60 -6.65
CA LYS A 6 15.35 -13.18 -6.50
C LYS A 6 13.85 -12.88 -6.29
N PHE A 7 12.96 -13.79 -6.70
CA PHE A 7 11.50 -13.67 -6.55
C PHE A 7 10.93 -14.54 -5.44
N ARG A 8 11.78 -15.26 -4.68
CA ARG A 8 11.39 -16.08 -3.54
C ARG A 8 11.99 -15.61 -2.21
N VAL A 9 12.31 -14.35 -2.07
CA VAL A 9 12.40 -13.79 -0.72
C VAL A 9 10.99 -13.88 -0.17
N ASN A 10 10.79 -14.79 0.77
CA ASN A 10 9.52 -14.92 1.46
C ASN A 10 9.18 -13.54 2.02
N PHE A 11 7.97 -13.04 1.79
CA PHE A 11 7.54 -11.73 2.29
C PHE A 11 7.74 -11.63 3.81
N GLU A 12 7.68 -12.75 4.51
CA GLU A 12 7.95 -12.86 5.94
C GLU A 12 9.40 -12.51 6.27
N ASP A 13 10.39 -13.01 5.52
CA ASP A 13 11.81 -12.72 5.75
C ASP A 13 12.10 -11.21 5.58
N GLN A 14 11.47 -10.58 4.59
CA GLN A 14 11.64 -9.14 4.37
C GLN A 14 10.98 -8.31 5.49
N LEU A 15 9.80 -8.72 5.95
CA LEU A 15 9.11 -8.10 7.07
C LEU A 15 9.91 -8.25 8.36
N ASP A 16 10.46 -9.45 8.62
CA ASP A 16 11.30 -9.72 9.80
C ASP A 16 12.57 -8.87 9.81
N GLN A 17 13.21 -8.69 8.64
CA GLN A 17 14.34 -7.77 8.49
C GLN A 17 13.95 -6.33 8.79
N PHE A 18 12.81 -5.86 8.27
CA PHE A 18 12.31 -4.51 8.54
C PHE A 18 12.03 -4.31 10.03
N ILE A 19 11.33 -5.26 10.67
CA ILE A 19 11.01 -5.21 12.10
C ILE A 19 12.29 -5.26 12.95
N SER A 20 13.25 -6.11 12.61
CA SER A 20 14.53 -6.19 13.32
C SER A 20 15.30 -4.88 13.23
N LEU A 21 15.36 -4.28 12.04
CA LEU A 21 16.00 -2.99 11.83
C LEU A 21 15.28 -1.89 12.64
N ALA A 22 13.95 -1.89 12.64
CA ALA A 22 13.16 -0.96 13.42
C ALA A 22 13.44 -1.11 14.93
N LYS A 23 13.38 -2.31 15.48
CA LYS A 23 13.65 -2.58 16.91
C LYS A 23 15.01 -2.09 17.38
N ASN A 24 16.02 -2.20 16.53
CA ASN A 24 17.38 -1.75 16.85
C ASN A 24 17.55 -0.22 16.86
N ASN A 25 16.61 0.54 16.28
CA ASN A 25 16.71 1.98 16.12
C ASN A 25 15.57 2.76 16.82
N LEU A 26 14.50 2.09 17.21
CA LEU A 26 13.39 2.72 17.94
C LEU A 26 13.75 2.93 19.41
N ASN A 27 13.14 3.95 20.01
CA ASN A 27 13.20 4.23 21.44
C ASN A 27 11.85 4.78 21.93
N GLU A 28 11.67 4.96 23.22
CA GLU A 28 10.41 5.40 23.84
C GLU A 28 9.92 6.78 23.36
N SER A 29 10.81 7.62 22.82
CA SER A 29 10.44 8.94 22.28
C SER A 29 10.06 8.90 20.81
N THR A 30 10.22 7.79 20.12
CA THR A 30 9.87 7.65 18.71
C THR A 30 8.36 7.63 18.53
N GLN A 31 7.83 8.55 17.74
CA GLN A 31 6.38 8.69 17.52
C GLN A 31 5.93 8.17 16.15
N LEU A 32 6.85 8.05 15.19
CA LEU A 32 6.53 7.64 13.83
C LEU A 32 7.64 6.77 13.24
N LEU A 33 7.27 5.59 12.76
CA LEU A 33 8.09 4.72 11.94
C LEU A 33 7.63 4.82 10.48
N LEU A 34 8.57 5.08 9.57
CA LEU A 34 8.30 5.15 8.14
C LEU A 34 8.86 3.92 7.43
N GLY A 35 8.01 3.25 6.66
CA GLY A 35 8.42 2.22 5.71
C GLY A 35 8.38 2.72 4.27
N PRO A 36 9.14 2.12 3.34
CA PRO A 36 9.13 2.50 1.93
C PRO A 36 7.83 2.11 1.21
N GLU A 37 7.66 2.59 -0.05
CA GLU A 37 6.47 2.42 -0.90
C GLU A 37 6.01 0.95 -1.04
N THR A 38 6.92 0.01 -1.18
CA THR A 38 6.62 -1.42 -1.36
C THR A 38 7.22 -2.27 -0.24
N ALA A 39 7.05 -1.84 1.00
CA ALA A 39 7.60 -2.54 2.15
C ALA A 39 6.88 -3.84 2.46
N LEU A 40 5.55 -3.85 2.34
CA LEU A 40 4.74 -5.02 2.62
C LEU A 40 4.40 -5.74 1.31
N LEU A 41 5.00 -6.92 1.13
CA LEU A 41 4.81 -7.76 -0.06
C LEU A 41 3.62 -8.73 0.07
N GLU A 42 2.96 -8.76 1.22
CA GLU A 42 1.73 -9.52 1.42
C GLU A 42 0.59 -8.91 0.60
N ASN A 43 -0.28 -9.74 0.03
CA ASN A 43 -1.51 -9.31 -0.64
C ASN A 43 -2.56 -8.92 0.41
N ILE A 44 -2.64 -7.65 0.78
CA ILE A 44 -3.47 -7.18 1.88
C ILE A 44 -4.88 -6.82 1.41
N TRP A 45 -5.89 -7.57 1.87
CA TRP A 45 -7.29 -7.27 1.62
C TRP A 45 -7.82 -6.28 2.67
N GLU A 46 -8.29 -5.09 2.21
CA GLU A 46 -8.73 -4.02 3.10
C GLU A 46 -9.86 -4.43 4.04
N GLY A 47 -10.83 -5.18 3.53
CA GLY A 47 -11.92 -5.71 4.36
C GLY A 47 -11.50 -6.71 5.44
N LYS A 48 -10.24 -7.15 5.44
CA LYS A 48 -9.65 -8.09 6.39
C LYS A 48 -8.26 -7.64 6.86
N ILE A 49 -7.97 -6.35 6.81
CA ILE A 49 -6.65 -5.78 7.07
C ILE A 49 -6.10 -6.20 8.42
N ASN A 50 -6.93 -6.23 9.46
CA ASN A 50 -6.54 -6.69 10.81
C ASN A 50 -6.17 -8.18 10.89
N ASN A 51 -6.50 -8.97 9.87
CA ASN A 51 -6.14 -10.39 9.80
C ASN A 51 -4.83 -10.64 9.05
N SER A 52 -4.28 -9.62 8.38
CA SER A 52 -3.00 -9.69 7.67
C SER A 52 -1.87 -10.06 8.64
N TYR A 53 -0.99 -10.93 8.18
CA TYR A 53 0.21 -11.33 8.93
C TYR A 53 1.11 -10.12 9.19
N SER A 54 1.37 -9.32 8.15
CA SER A 54 2.22 -8.14 8.26
C SER A 54 1.67 -7.11 9.24
N ILE A 55 0.36 -6.88 9.23
CA ILE A 55 -0.27 -5.93 10.15
C ILE A 55 -0.18 -6.42 11.60
N LYS A 56 -0.40 -7.71 11.84
CA LYS A 56 -0.25 -8.30 13.19
C LYS A 56 1.19 -8.15 13.70
N ALA A 57 2.17 -8.47 12.86
CA ALA A 57 3.58 -8.34 13.23
C ALA A 57 3.99 -6.89 13.53
N LEU A 58 3.45 -5.91 12.79
CA LEU A 58 3.66 -4.49 13.06
C LEU A 58 2.94 -4.03 14.34
N ARG A 59 1.77 -4.57 14.65
CA ARG A 59 1.08 -4.35 15.92
C ARG A 59 1.84 -4.92 17.11
N ASP A 60 2.45 -6.11 16.92
CA ASP A 60 3.33 -6.69 17.96
C ASP A 60 4.55 -5.80 18.22
N LEU A 61 5.12 -5.20 17.16
CA LEU A 61 6.18 -4.19 17.31
C LEU A 61 5.67 -2.97 18.10
N GLN A 62 4.47 -2.46 17.79
CA GLN A 62 3.89 -1.31 18.51
C GLN A 62 3.65 -1.59 20.00
N SER A 63 3.38 -2.85 20.38
CA SER A 63 3.18 -3.20 21.79
C SER A 63 4.42 -2.91 22.64
N ASP A 64 5.61 -2.95 22.05
CA ASP A 64 6.88 -2.58 22.69
C ASP A 64 7.08 -1.04 22.76
N PHE A 65 6.33 -0.27 21.95
CA PHE A 65 6.46 1.20 21.79
C PHE A 65 5.08 1.87 21.73
N PRO A 66 4.40 2.11 22.87
CA PRO A 66 2.98 2.50 22.92
C PRO A 66 2.60 3.81 22.21
N ASN A 67 3.56 4.72 22.00
CA ASN A 67 3.32 6.00 21.31
C ASN A 67 3.67 5.95 19.81
N LEU A 68 4.03 4.77 19.31
CA LEU A 68 4.51 4.60 17.93
C LEU A 68 3.33 4.53 16.96
N ASN A 69 3.33 5.41 15.97
CA ASN A 69 2.52 5.28 14.77
C ASN A 69 3.40 4.72 13.64
N ILE A 70 2.82 3.96 12.72
CA ILE A 70 3.57 3.38 11.59
C ILE A 70 2.90 3.81 10.28
N LEU A 71 3.68 4.41 9.38
CA LEU A 71 3.28 4.70 8.00
C LEU A 71 4.12 3.85 7.06
N ILE A 72 3.49 3.00 6.27
CA ILE A 72 4.20 1.98 5.48
C ILE A 72 3.48 1.71 4.15
N GLY A 73 4.25 1.52 3.07
CA GLY A 73 3.71 1.24 1.76
C GLY A 73 3.36 -0.23 1.56
N ALA A 74 2.28 -0.47 0.84
CA ALA A 74 1.74 -1.80 0.55
C ALA A 74 0.96 -1.82 -0.77
N THR A 75 0.76 -3.03 -1.31
CA THR A 75 -0.29 -3.28 -2.29
C THR A 75 -1.54 -3.75 -1.58
N THR A 76 -2.65 -3.02 -1.75
CA THR A 76 -3.93 -3.39 -1.14
C THR A 76 -4.97 -3.82 -2.17
N TYR A 77 -5.90 -4.64 -1.73
CA TYR A 77 -6.99 -5.21 -2.53
C TYR A 77 -8.32 -4.83 -1.89
N LYS A 78 -9.18 -4.19 -2.67
CA LYS A 78 -10.52 -3.78 -2.22
C LYS A 78 -11.59 -4.55 -2.96
N LEU A 79 -12.40 -5.30 -2.23
CA LEU A 79 -13.53 -6.02 -2.79
C LEU A 79 -14.64 -5.03 -3.19
N ILE A 80 -15.20 -5.21 -4.38
CA ILE A 80 -16.32 -4.44 -4.89
C ILE A 80 -17.57 -5.27 -4.73
N THR A 81 -18.46 -4.80 -3.86
CA THR A 81 -19.67 -5.52 -3.48
C THR A 81 -20.91 -5.10 -4.29
N SER A 82 -20.86 -3.92 -4.95
CA SER A 82 -21.89 -3.45 -5.86
C SER A 82 -21.36 -3.31 -7.28
N ILE A 83 -22.20 -3.63 -8.26
CA ILE A 83 -21.86 -3.46 -9.67
C ILE A 83 -21.68 -1.97 -10.03
N ASP A 84 -22.39 -1.08 -9.32
CA ASP A 84 -22.35 0.36 -9.54
C ASP A 84 -21.05 1.00 -9.03
N ASP A 85 -20.33 0.32 -8.13
CA ASP A 85 -19.03 0.77 -7.59
C ASP A 85 -17.83 0.33 -8.45
N ARG A 86 -18.09 -0.35 -9.58
CA ARG A 86 -17.02 -0.81 -10.47
C ARG A 86 -16.33 0.38 -11.14
N THR A 87 -15.01 0.31 -11.13
CA THR A 87 -14.15 1.25 -11.84
C THR A 87 -13.64 0.66 -13.16
N GLU A 88 -12.95 1.47 -13.95
CA GLU A 88 -12.28 0.98 -15.19
C GLU A 88 -11.13 0.00 -14.89
N THR A 89 -10.65 -0.04 -13.63
CA THR A 89 -9.54 -0.89 -13.19
C THR A 89 -10.01 -2.15 -12.49
N SER A 90 -11.32 -2.30 -12.29
CA SER A 90 -11.90 -3.43 -11.58
C SER A 90 -11.70 -4.76 -12.31
N ARG A 91 -11.24 -5.74 -11.60
CA ARG A 91 -10.92 -7.08 -12.07
C ARG A 91 -11.93 -8.08 -11.57
N LYS A 92 -12.32 -9.03 -12.42
CA LYS A 92 -13.21 -10.11 -12.01
C LYS A 92 -12.41 -11.15 -11.23
N MET A 93 -12.95 -11.59 -10.09
CA MET A 93 -12.37 -12.66 -9.30
C MET A 93 -12.60 -14.02 -10.00
N LEU A 94 -11.56 -14.84 -10.07
CA LEU A 94 -11.66 -16.19 -10.64
C LEU A 94 -12.66 -17.03 -9.83
N ASN A 95 -13.56 -17.71 -10.52
CA ASN A 95 -14.60 -18.59 -9.97
C ASN A 95 -15.67 -17.93 -9.08
N TYR A 96 -15.72 -16.59 -9.02
CA TYR A 96 -16.71 -15.84 -8.25
C TYR A 96 -17.29 -14.71 -9.10
N ASP A 97 -18.49 -14.29 -8.77
CA ASP A 97 -19.14 -13.15 -9.43
C ASP A 97 -18.90 -11.83 -8.67
N TYR A 98 -17.67 -11.70 -8.14
CA TYR A 98 -17.19 -10.52 -7.46
C TYR A 98 -16.10 -9.83 -8.27
N PHE A 99 -15.94 -8.54 -8.00
CA PHE A 99 -14.89 -7.72 -8.58
C PHE A 99 -14.01 -7.14 -7.47
N TYR A 100 -12.80 -6.75 -7.82
CA TYR A 100 -11.87 -6.11 -6.91
C TYR A 100 -10.96 -5.14 -7.65
N ASP A 101 -10.52 -4.11 -6.97
CA ASP A 101 -9.45 -3.22 -7.42
C ASP A 101 -8.17 -3.49 -6.63
N ILE A 102 -7.03 -3.17 -7.24
CA ILE A 102 -5.70 -3.23 -6.63
C ILE A 102 -5.16 -1.81 -6.55
N TYR A 103 -4.64 -1.42 -5.41
CA TYR A 103 -4.11 -0.10 -5.16
C TYR A 103 -2.64 -0.16 -4.72
N ASN A 104 -1.87 0.84 -5.14
CA ASN A 104 -0.64 1.24 -4.46
C ASN A 104 -1.06 2.12 -3.28
N SER A 105 -0.73 1.70 -2.07
CA SER A 105 -1.33 2.26 -0.86
C SER A 105 -0.28 2.60 0.19
N ALA A 106 -0.60 3.59 1.01
CA ALA A 106 0.05 3.84 2.28
C ALA A 106 -0.90 3.42 3.41
N ILE A 107 -0.44 2.53 4.27
CA ILE A 107 -1.17 2.07 5.45
C ILE A 107 -0.64 2.84 6.65
N PHE A 108 -1.54 3.48 7.38
CA PHE A 108 -1.22 4.16 8.62
C PHE A 108 -1.81 3.38 9.80
N ILE A 109 -0.93 2.85 10.63
CA ILE A 109 -1.28 2.09 11.82
C ILE A 109 -1.09 3.04 13.00
N HIS A 110 -2.21 3.45 13.61
CA HIS A 110 -2.20 4.36 14.75
C HIS A 110 -1.64 3.67 15.99
N ASP A 111 -1.19 4.45 16.96
CA ASP A 111 -0.87 4.01 18.32
C ASP A 111 -2.08 3.44 19.08
N SER A 112 -3.29 3.67 18.54
CA SER A 112 -4.55 3.03 18.93
C SER A 112 -4.81 1.76 18.11
N THR A 113 -6.05 1.25 18.11
CA THR A 113 -6.46 0.08 17.32
C THR A 113 -6.77 0.40 15.86
N ASP A 114 -6.83 1.69 15.50
CA ASP A 114 -7.29 2.15 14.19
C ASP A 114 -6.22 1.97 13.11
N ILE A 115 -6.68 1.71 11.90
CA ILE A 115 -5.85 1.60 10.68
C ILE A 115 -6.53 2.39 9.59
N ASP A 116 -5.79 3.34 9.02
CA ASP A 116 -6.21 4.08 7.85
C ASP A 116 -5.44 3.63 6.61
N VAL A 117 -6.10 3.70 5.45
CA VAL A 117 -5.49 3.36 4.16
C VAL A 117 -5.63 4.57 3.23
N TYR A 118 -4.52 4.98 2.65
CA TYR A 118 -4.46 5.95 1.58
C TYR A 118 -4.15 5.25 0.27
N HIS A 119 -4.94 5.47 -0.77
CA HIS A 119 -4.67 4.99 -2.11
C HIS A 119 -3.98 6.08 -2.93
N LYS A 120 -2.94 5.71 -3.64
CA LYS A 120 -2.22 6.61 -4.53
C LYS A 120 -3.18 7.29 -5.52
N THR A 121 -3.12 8.62 -5.59
CA THR A 121 -4.02 9.43 -6.42
C THR A 121 -3.42 9.75 -7.79
N LYS A 122 -2.09 9.85 -7.87
CA LYS A 122 -1.33 10.15 -9.10
C LYS A 122 -0.49 8.94 -9.52
N LEU A 123 -1.02 8.15 -10.43
CA LEU A 123 -0.34 6.97 -10.96
C LEU A 123 0.74 7.34 -11.98
N VAL A 124 1.83 6.56 -12.00
CA VAL A 124 2.91 6.71 -12.98
C VAL A 124 2.45 6.20 -14.35
N PRO A 125 2.41 7.08 -15.38
CA PRO A 125 2.01 6.65 -16.74
C PRO A 125 2.95 5.57 -17.28
N GLY A 126 2.37 4.53 -17.86
CA GLY A 126 3.12 3.44 -18.50
C GLY A 126 3.57 2.33 -17.55
N VAL A 127 3.61 2.58 -16.23
CA VAL A 127 3.98 1.59 -15.20
C VAL A 127 2.76 1.17 -14.40
N GLU A 128 2.12 2.12 -13.73
CA GLU A 128 0.94 1.88 -12.89
C GLU A 128 -0.38 2.13 -13.64
N LYS A 129 -0.32 2.96 -14.69
CA LYS A 129 -1.44 3.24 -15.58
C LYS A 129 -1.09 2.79 -16.99
N MET A 130 -1.71 1.71 -17.44
CA MET A 130 -1.50 1.19 -18.79
C MET A 130 -2.09 2.15 -19.83
N PRO A 131 -1.28 2.63 -20.81
CA PRO A 131 -1.80 3.39 -21.92
C PRO A 131 -2.60 2.44 -22.85
N PHE A 132 -3.76 2.87 -23.27
CA PHE A 132 -4.61 2.13 -24.23
C PHE A 132 -4.90 0.68 -23.81
N PRO A 133 -5.53 0.41 -22.65
CA PRO A 133 -5.71 -0.94 -22.10
C PRO A 133 -6.40 -1.89 -23.09
N LYS A 134 -7.41 -1.41 -23.84
CA LYS A 134 -8.13 -2.23 -24.84
C LYS A 134 -7.26 -2.70 -26.00
N LEU A 135 -6.20 -1.97 -26.36
CA LEU A 135 -5.28 -2.33 -27.44
C LEU A 135 -4.18 -3.29 -26.97
N LEU A 136 -3.84 -3.22 -25.68
CA LEU A 136 -2.73 -3.95 -25.07
C LEU A 136 -3.19 -5.19 -24.26
N ASP A 137 -4.49 -5.48 -24.23
CA ASP A 137 -5.07 -6.67 -23.56
C ASP A 137 -4.33 -8.00 -23.86
N PRO A 138 -3.88 -8.28 -25.11
CA PRO A 138 -3.11 -9.49 -25.36
C PRO A 138 -1.73 -9.52 -24.67
N LEU A 139 -1.11 -8.34 -24.49
CA LEU A 139 0.19 -8.20 -23.82
C LEU A 139 0.05 -8.29 -22.29
N VAL A 140 -1.12 -7.95 -21.75
CA VAL A 140 -1.44 -8.06 -20.33
C VAL A 140 -1.36 -9.51 -19.86
N LYS A 141 -1.91 -10.45 -20.64
CA LYS A 141 -1.84 -11.88 -20.33
C LYS A 141 -0.38 -12.37 -20.25
N PHE A 142 0.46 -11.90 -21.15
CA PHE A 142 1.89 -12.26 -21.15
C PHE A 142 2.63 -11.65 -19.94
N ALA A 143 2.27 -10.46 -19.50
CA ALA A 143 2.86 -9.82 -18.31
C ALA A 143 2.46 -10.52 -17.01
N VAL A 144 1.23 -11.08 -16.92
CA VAL A 144 0.80 -11.92 -15.79
C VAL A 144 1.62 -13.20 -15.69
N ASP A 145 1.88 -13.85 -16.82
CA ASP A 145 2.68 -15.09 -16.87
C ASP A 145 4.14 -14.84 -16.42
N LEU A 146 4.61 -13.58 -16.47
CA LEU A 146 5.93 -13.17 -15.97
C LEU A 146 5.91 -12.69 -14.50
N GLY A 147 4.79 -12.86 -13.79
CA GLY A 147 4.67 -12.51 -12.36
C GLY A 147 4.44 -11.02 -12.07
N GLY A 148 4.13 -10.22 -13.10
CA GLY A 148 3.76 -8.81 -12.96
C GLY A 148 2.30 -8.59 -12.59
N ILE A 149 1.97 -7.45 -11.98
CA ILE A 149 0.58 -7.02 -11.81
C ILE A 149 0.10 -6.54 -13.19
N ALA A 150 -0.76 -7.32 -13.81
CA ALA A 150 -1.31 -6.97 -15.12
C ALA A 150 -2.46 -5.97 -14.99
N GLY A 151 -2.43 -4.94 -15.83
CA GLY A 151 -3.47 -3.92 -15.89
C GLY A 151 -3.17 -2.69 -15.04
N SER A 152 -4.01 -1.69 -15.17
CA SER A 152 -3.89 -0.45 -14.39
C SER A 152 -4.22 -0.70 -12.92
N LEU A 153 -3.53 0.00 -12.04
CA LEU A 153 -3.91 0.10 -10.63
C LEU A 153 -5.12 1.01 -10.48
N GLY A 154 -5.89 0.79 -9.44
CA GLY A 154 -6.91 1.72 -8.98
C GLY A 154 -6.28 3.01 -8.48
N LYS A 155 -7.02 4.08 -8.51
CA LYS A 155 -6.64 5.37 -7.91
C LYS A 155 -7.82 5.92 -7.11
N ASP A 156 -7.51 6.63 -6.05
CA ASP A 156 -8.52 7.44 -5.36
C ASP A 156 -8.41 8.91 -5.81
N ASN A 157 -9.46 9.65 -5.59
CA ASN A 157 -9.49 11.10 -5.82
C ASN A 157 -9.44 11.87 -4.50
N LEU A 158 -9.36 11.18 -3.37
CA LEU A 158 -9.39 11.75 -2.04
C LEU A 158 -7.97 12.07 -1.56
N ASN A 159 -7.72 13.34 -1.26
CA ASN A 159 -6.52 13.78 -0.56
C ASN A 159 -6.68 13.53 0.94
N ASN A 160 -6.64 12.27 1.35
CA ASN A 160 -6.77 11.91 2.76
C ASN A 160 -5.51 12.29 3.52
N THR A 161 -5.72 12.73 4.75
CA THR A 161 -4.66 12.98 5.73
C THR A 161 -4.87 12.08 6.94
N PHE A 162 -3.78 11.71 7.56
CA PHE A 162 -3.79 10.96 8.81
C PHE A 162 -3.53 11.91 9.98
N SER A 163 -4.25 11.72 11.06
CA SER A 163 -4.10 12.56 12.25
C SER A 163 -3.48 11.74 13.37
N THR A 164 -2.42 12.28 13.97
CA THR A 164 -1.88 11.79 15.24
C THR A 164 -2.29 12.73 16.36
N SER A 165 -1.96 12.40 17.61
CA SER A 165 -2.18 13.31 18.75
C SER A 165 -1.53 14.69 18.57
N ASN A 166 -0.43 14.78 17.79
CA ASN A 166 0.43 15.95 17.72
C ASN A 166 0.49 16.59 16.34
N THR A 167 0.07 15.89 15.28
CA THR A 167 0.25 16.39 13.91
C THR A 167 -0.72 15.77 12.91
N VAL A 168 -0.86 16.43 11.78
CA VAL A 168 -1.58 15.94 10.61
C VAL A 168 -0.57 15.58 9.54
N ILE A 169 -0.64 14.35 9.03
CA ILE A 169 0.28 13.79 8.05
C ILE A 169 -0.46 13.59 6.73
N ARG A 170 0.12 14.03 5.64
CA ARG A 170 -0.32 13.69 4.29
C ARG A 170 0.72 12.79 3.65
N PRO A 171 0.41 11.51 3.36
CA PRO A 171 1.31 10.66 2.63
C PRO A 171 1.41 11.08 1.17
N LEU A 172 2.60 10.97 0.62
CA LEU A 172 2.88 11.10 -0.81
C LEU A 172 3.63 9.85 -1.25
N ILE A 173 3.06 9.08 -2.16
CA ILE A 173 3.69 7.85 -2.62
C ILE A 173 4.53 8.15 -3.87
N CYS A 174 5.87 8.05 -3.72
CA CYS A 174 6.84 8.15 -4.82
C CYS A 174 6.59 9.36 -5.73
N TYR A 175 6.07 9.13 -6.93
CA TYR A 175 5.84 10.14 -7.96
C TYR A 175 4.86 11.25 -7.55
N GLU A 176 4.03 11.05 -6.55
CA GLU A 176 3.12 12.09 -6.04
C GLU A 176 3.86 13.31 -5.49
N SER A 177 5.09 13.12 -5.02
CA SER A 177 5.92 14.21 -4.47
C SER A 177 6.27 15.31 -5.48
N VAL A 178 6.15 15.04 -6.79
CA VAL A 178 6.40 16.04 -7.85
C VAL A 178 5.18 16.91 -8.15
N TYR A 179 4.01 16.58 -7.62
CA TYR A 179 2.77 17.32 -7.85
C TYR A 179 2.55 18.37 -6.77
N GLY A 180 2.74 19.65 -7.10
CA GLY A 180 2.55 20.76 -6.16
C GLY A 180 1.11 20.94 -5.68
N ASP A 181 0.10 20.45 -6.40
CA ASP A 181 -1.32 20.49 -6.01
C ASP A 181 -1.63 19.59 -4.81
N LEU A 182 -0.81 18.57 -4.55
CA LEU A 182 -0.91 17.73 -3.36
C LEU A 182 -0.29 18.36 -2.12
N GLY A 183 0.55 19.40 -2.29
CA GLY A 183 1.27 20.08 -1.21
C GLY A 183 0.49 21.14 -0.45
N GLY A 184 -0.77 21.43 -0.80
CA GLY A 184 -1.57 22.47 -0.18
C GLY A 184 -2.17 22.07 1.18
N GLY A 185 -2.05 22.92 2.21
CA GLY A 185 -2.70 22.78 3.51
C GLY A 185 -1.77 22.85 4.71
N LYS A 186 -2.34 22.67 5.91
CA LYS A 186 -1.60 22.70 7.21
C LYS A 186 -1.10 21.30 7.63
N SER A 187 -0.89 20.38 6.70
CA SER A 187 -0.40 19.03 6.98
C SER A 187 1.10 18.92 6.71
N ASN A 188 1.77 18.06 7.45
CA ASN A 188 3.14 17.69 7.15
C ASN A 188 3.13 16.68 5.99
N LEU A 189 3.89 16.95 4.95
CA LEU A 189 4.04 16.07 3.81
C LEU A 189 5.09 15.01 4.15
N ILE A 190 4.76 13.75 3.95
CA ILE A 190 5.69 12.63 4.14
C ILE A 190 5.67 11.80 2.86
N SER A 191 6.82 11.72 2.18
CA SER A 191 7.01 10.87 1.01
C SER A 191 7.52 9.50 1.43
N ILE A 192 6.90 8.46 0.92
CA ILE A 192 7.30 7.06 1.08
C ILE A 192 7.57 6.41 -0.27
#